data_07b1514fe29e9c9fb044d5338121da2b
#
_entry.id   07b1514fe29e9c9fb044d5338121da2b
#
_cell.length_a   1.000
_cell.length_b   1.000
_cell.length_c   1.000
_cell.angle_alpha   90.00
_cell.angle_beta   90.00
_cell.angle_gamma   90.00
#
_symmetry.space_group_name_H-M   'P 1'
#
loop_
_entity.id
_entity.type
_entity.pdbx_description
1 polymer ?
#
loop_
_entity_poly.entity_id
_entity_poly.type
_entity_poly.pdbx_seq_one_letter_code
_entity_poly.pdbx_strand_id
1 'polypeptide(L)'
;MKAVIMAGGRGTRIAALAGDLPKPMLPIDGRPVLERELGSLREQGVTDVLITVGHLAPAIMEYFGDGSGCSPQTGRPFGVHIEYFVEKEPLGNAGALFRIRDRLDEDFLLLNGDVMFDVDLQRFAAFHKVHGGLATLFTHPNGHPYDSGLIVADSEQRVTQWLTKEDARPQYYRNRVNAGLHILSPKLLEGNIPAGKVDLDRQILKPLAGTGQLLCYDSPEYVKDMGTPERYAAVCEDVRSGHAAARNLRRKQKAVFLDRDGTINRYVGFLRNIDEFELLPGVAQAVRKINELGWLAVVV
;
A
#
# COMPACT_ATOMS: atom_id res chain seq x y z
N MET A 1 18.02 -1.82 -4.33
CA MET A 1 16.96 -0.99 -3.68
C MET A 1 16.70 -1.55 -2.31
N LYS A 2 16.85 -0.73 -1.27
CA LYS A 2 16.58 -1.05 0.14
C LYS A 2 15.08 -0.88 0.42
N ALA A 3 14.54 -1.64 1.36
CA ALA A 3 13.19 -1.39 1.90
C ALA A 3 13.29 -0.72 3.28
N VAL A 4 12.40 0.23 3.55
CA VAL A 4 12.19 0.82 4.87
C VAL A 4 10.78 0.46 5.33
N ILE A 5 10.64 -0.17 6.49
CA ILE A 5 9.36 -0.55 7.08
C ILE A 5 9.10 0.30 8.32
N MET A 6 8.02 1.07 8.30
CA MET A 6 7.62 1.94 9.40
C MET A 6 6.80 1.16 10.43
N ALA A 7 7.43 0.66 11.47
CA ALA A 7 6.83 -0.18 12.51
C ALA A 7 6.78 0.48 13.91
N GLY A 8 7.05 1.79 14.02
CA GLY A 8 7.13 2.53 15.29
C GLY A 8 5.78 2.95 15.90
N GLY A 9 4.66 2.75 15.20
CA GLY A 9 3.34 3.22 15.59
C GLY A 9 2.74 2.49 16.80
N ARG A 10 1.97 3.20 17.64
CA ARG A 10 1.32 2.64 18.84
C ARG A 10 0.10 1.75 18.57
N GLY A 11 -0.48 1.78 17.37
CA GLY A 11 -1.60 0.92 16.97
C GLY A 11 -2.87 1.06 17.84
N THR A 12 -3.18 2.24 18.37
CA THR A 12 -4.22 2.46 19.40
C THR A 12 -5.62 1.97 19.02
N ARG A 13 -5.99 2.04 17.74
CA ARG A 13 -7.31 1.61 17.25
C ARG A 13 -7.54 0.09 17.26
N ILE A 14 -6.46 -0.69 17.26
CA ILE A 14 -6.50 -2.15 17.27
C ILE A 14 -5.92 -2.73 18.59
N ALA A 15 -5.57 -1.86 19.53
CA ALA A 15 -4.91 -2.25 20.79
C ALA A 15 -5.69 -3.30 21.60
N ALA A 16 -7.03 -3.22 21.61
CA ALA A 16 -7.87 -4.19 22.31
C ALA A 16 -7.70 -5.63 21.78
N LEU A 17 -7.34 -5.79 20.50
CA LEU A 17 -7.12 -7.10 19.87
C LEU A 17 -5.64 -7.50 19.92
N ALA A 18 -4.75 -6.51 19.87
CA ALA A 18 -3.30 -6.75 19.85
C ALA A 18 -2.74 -7.15 21.23
N GLY A 19 -3.41 -6.74 22.33
CA GLY A 19 -2.89 -6.94 23.68
C GLY A 19 -1.50 -6.33 23.83
N ASP A 20 -0.53 -7.15 24.23
CA ASP A 20 0.87 -6.75 24.41
C ASP A 20 1.73 -6.89 23.14
N LEU A 21 1.12 -7.21 22.00
CA LEU A 21 1.85 -7.30 20.73
C LEU A 21 1.84 -5.97 19.97
N PRO A 22 2.96 -5.55 19.38
CA PRO A 22 2.95 -4.44 18.43
C PRO A 22 2.18 -4.85 17.17
N LYS A 23 1.48 -3.90 16.54
CA LYS A 23 0.62 -4.15 15.38
C LYS A 23 1.29 -4.94 14.25
N PRO A 24 2.58 -4.72 13.88
CA PRO A 24 3.28 -5.53 12.90
C PRO A 24 3.43 -7.01 13.27
N MET A 25 3.25 -7.35 14.55
CA MET A 25 3.33 -8.72 15.05
C MET A 25 1.98 -9.42 15.13
N LEU A 26 0.88 -8.77 14.75
CA LEU A 26 -0.43 -9.43 14.68
C LEU A 26 -0.39 -10.61 13.70
N PRO A 27 -0.86 -11.80 14.13
CA PRO A 27 -0.75 -12.99 13.31
C PRO A 27 -1.83 -13.05 12.24
N ILE A 28 -1.43 -13.25 10.99
CA ILE A 28 -2.32 -13.61 9.89
C ILE A 28 -2.02 -15.07 9.55
N ASP A 29 -2.99 -15.97 9.78
CA ASP A 29 -2.80 -17.41 9.58
C ASP A 29 -1.51 -17.92 10.25
N GLY A 30 -1.38 -17.62 11.55
CA GLY A 30 -0.28 -18.07 12.41
C GLY A 30 1.07 -17.38 12.24
N ARG A 31 1.23 -16.43 11.31
CA ARG A 31 2.48 -15.70 11.08
C ARG A 31 2.29 -14.19 11.25
N PRO A 32 3.22 -13.47 11.90
CA PRO A 32 3.18 -12.02 11.96
C PRO A 32 3.02 -11.38 10.58
N VAL A 33 2.27 -10.27 10.49
CA VAL A 33 2.16 -9.53 9.21
C VAL A 33 3.53 -9.10 8.71
N LEU A 34 4.40 -8.62 9.59
CA LEU A 34 5.77 -8.22 9.24
C LEU A 34 6.60 -9.38 8.67
N GLU A 35 6.40 -10.62 9.15
CA GLU A 35 7.05 -11.80 8.55
C GLU A 35 6.57 -12.05 7.12
N ARG A 36 5.27 -11.79 6.84
CA ARG A 36 4.73 -11.91 5.48
C ARG A 36 5.28 -10.83 4.56
N GLU A 37 5.39 -9.60 5.05
CA GLU A 37 6.02 -8.50 4.33
C GLU A 37 7.48 -8.83 3.98
N LEU A 38 8.29 -9.25 4.95
CA LEU A 38 9.67 -9.67 4.74
C LEU A 38 9.79 -10.84 3.75
N GLY A 39 8.88 -11.81 3.84
CA GLY A 39 8.80 -12.91 2.89
C GLY A 39 8.53 -12.46 1.46
N SER A 40 7.58 -11.54 1.27
CA SER A 40 7.27 -10.94 -0.04
C SER A 40 8.45 -10.15 -0.61
N LEU A 41 9.13 -9.36 0.22
CA LEU A 41 10.33 -8.62 -0.15
C LEU A 41 11.44 -9.56 -0.62
N ARG A 42 11.78 -10.57 0.20
CA ARG A 42 12.81 -11.56 -0.11
C ARG A 42 12.54 -12.28 -1.43
N GLU A 43 11.30 -12.77 -1.63
CA GLU A 43 10.91 -13.50 -2.85
C GLU A 43 11.02 -12.67 -4.11
N GLN A 44 11.09 -11.35 -3.97
CA GLN A 44 11.22 -10.40 -5.06
C GLN A 44 12.59 -9.72 -5.12
N GLY A 45 13.57 -10.24 -4.35
CA GLY A 45 14.97 -9.80 -4.40
C GLY A 45 15.28 -8.53 -3.60
N VAL A 46 14.36 -8.09 -2.73
CA VAL A 46 14.58 -6.99 -1.78
C VAL A 46 14.98 -7.59 -0.44
N THR A 47 16.29 -7.70 -0.21
CA THR A 47 16.84 -8.39 0.97
C THR A 47 17.51 -7.49 1.97
N ASP A 48 17.72 -6.22 1.67
CA ASP A 48 18.25 -5.23 2.60
C ASP A 48 17.11 -4.37 3.15
N VAL A 49 16.82 -4.51 4.44
CA VAL A 49 15.63 -3.95 5.10
C VAL A 49 16.03 -3.14 6.31
N LEU A 50 15.51 -1.92 6.41
CA LEU A 50 15.62 -1.09 7.60
C LEU A 50 14.23 -0.97 8.24
N ILE A 51 14.10 -1.39 9.50
CA ILE A 51 12.83 -1.32 10.22
C ILE A 51 12.92 -0.22 11.28
N THR A 52 12.01 0.76 11.19
CA THR A 52 11.87 1.73 12.29
C THR A 52 10.93 1.14 13.34
N VAL A 53 11.36 1.11 14.57
CA VAL A 53 10.61 0.53 15.70
C VAL A 53 10.49 1.55 16.83
N GLY A 54 9.43 1.46 17.61
CA GLY A 54 9.20 2.38 18.73
C GLY A 54 8.58 1.64 19.90
N HIS A 55 7.29 1.81 20.11
CA HIS A 55 6.56 1.10 21.17
C HIS A 55 6.64 -0.41 20.96
N LEU A 56 7.01 -1.16 22.01
CA LEU A 56 7.19 -2.62 21.98
C LEU A 56 8.27 -3.10 20.98
N ALA A 57 9.28 -2.27 20.70
CA ALA A 57 10.41 -2.62 19.85
C ALA A 57 11.07 -3.98 20.18
N PRO A 58 11.28 -4.36 21.47
CA PRO A 58 11.89 -5.65 21.82
C PRO A 58 11.18 -6.85 21.20
N ALA A 59 9.84 -6.86 21.16
CA ALA A 59 9.08 -7.98 20.61
C ALA A 59 9.36 -8.20 19.10
N ILE A 60 9.62 -7.14 18.34
CA ILE A 60 10.00 -7.24 16.93
C ILE A 60 11.46 -7.67 16.80
N MET A 61 12.36 -7.01 17.55
CA MET A 61 13.80 -7.24 17.44
C MET A 61 14.20 -8.64 17.92
N GLU A 62 13.58 -9.17 18.98
CA GLU A 62 13.82 -10.53 19.48
C GLU A 62 13.31 -11.59 18.50
N TYR A 63 12.16 -11.33 17.85
CA TYR A 63 11.58 -12.28 16.90
C TYR A 63 12.39 -12.42 15.62
N PHE A 64 12.81 -11.32 15.03
CA PHE A 64 13.47 -11.32 13.71
C PHE A 64 15.00 -11.29 13.77
N GLY A 65 15.60 -10.84 14.89
CA GLY A 65 17.03 -10.62 14.99
C GLY A 65 17.55 -9.72 13.89
N ASP A 66 18.65 -10.09 13.26
CA ASP A 66 19.23 -9.42 12.09
C ASP A 66 18.67 -9.95 10.75
N GLY A 67 17.66 -10.83 10.80
CA GLY A 67 17.06 -11.45 9.64
C GLY A 67 17.79 -12.67 9.08
N SER A 68 18.92 -13.08 9.67
CA SER A 68 19.66 -14.29 9.27
C SER A 68 19.04 -15.59 9.83
N GLY A 69 18.21 -15.48 10.87
CA GLY A 69 17.54 -16.59 11.54
C GLY A 69 16.36 -17.16 10.75
N CYS A 70 15.61 -18.04 11.46
CA CYS A 70 14.42 -18.68 10.92
C CYS A 70 13.19 -18.29 11.74
N SER A 71 12.04 -18.29 11.08
CA SER A 71 10.73 -18.11 11.71
C SER A 71 10.47 -19.20 12.76
N PRO A 72 10.16 -18.84 14.00
CA PRO A 72 9.78 -19.81 15.03
C PRO A 72 8.49 -20.59 14.68
N GLN A 73 7.60 -20.00 13.86
CA GLN A 73 6.33 -20.61 13.46
C GLN A 73 6.48 -21.59 12.31
N THR A 74 7.35 -21.28 11.34
CA THR A 74 7.43 -22.07 10.09
C THR A 74 8.73 -22.82 9.91
N GLY A 75 9.77 -22.52 10.71
CA GLY A 75 11.13 -23.03 10.52
C GLY A 75 11.84 -22.54 9.27
N ARG A 76 11.18 -21.66 8.49
CA ARG A 76 11.76 -21.11 7.24
C ARG A 76 12.69 -19.95 7.55
N PRO A 77 13.83 -19.81 6.84
CA PRO A 77 14.71 -18.67 7.01
C PRO A 77 14.01 -17.36 6.63
N PHE A 78 14.23 -16.29 7.41
CA PHE A 78 13.80 -14.96 7.01
C PHE A 78 14.51 -14.54 5.72
N GLY A 79 15.82 -14.77 5.64
CA GLY A 79 16.60 -14.62 4.42
C GLY A 79 16.69 -13.17 3.93
N VAL A 80 16.74 -12.26 4.87
CA VAL A 80 16.94 -10.81 4.67
C VAL A 80 18.01 -10.32 5.63
N HIS A 81 18.57 -9.17 5.36
CA HIS A 81 19.42 -8.42 6.30
C HIS A 81 18.58 -7.30 6.91
N ILE A 82 18.45 -7.28 8.24
CA ILE A 82 17.62 -6.30 8.94
C ILE A 82 18.50 -5.38 9.79
N GLU A 83 18.39 -4.09 9.52
CA GLU A 83 18.84 -3.04 10.41
C GLU A 83 17.64 -2.42 11.15
N TYR A 84 17.86 -1.95 12.36
CA TYR A 84 16.82 -1.26 13.15
C TYR A 84 17.17 0.19 13.41
N PHE A 85 16.12 1.02 13.41
CA PHE A 85 16.16 2.35 13.99
C PHE A 85 15.12 2.43 15.12
N VAL A 86 15.59 2.60 16.35
CA VAL A 86 14.71 2.67 17.53
C VAL A 86 14.32 4.12 17.80
N GLU A 87 13.04 4.44 17.66
CA GLU A 87 12.49 5.76 17.99
C GLU A 87 12.42 5.93 19.52
N LYS A 88 13.18 6.88 20.07
CA LYS A 88 13.15 7.23 21.49
C LYS A 88 11.88 8.02 21.87
N GLU A 89 11.34 8.72 20.91
CA GLU A 89 10.10 9.51 21.00
C GLU A 89 9.30 9.35 19.71
N PRO A 90 7.97 9.52 19.72
CA PRO A 90 7.15 9.40 18.52
C PRO A 90 7.49 10.48 17.49
N LEU A 91 8.02 10.07 16.34
CA LEU A 91 8.44 10.97 15.25
C LEU A 91 7.35 11.17 14.16
N GLY A 92 6.16 10.59 14.33
CA GLY A 92 5.14 10.53 13.29
C GLY A 92 5.39 9.39 12.32
N ASN A 93 4.73 9.41 11.17
CA ASN A 93 4.87 8.36 10.16
C ASN A 93 5.99 8.64 9.12
N ALA A 94 6.78 9.71 9.30
CA ALA A 94 7.90 10.02 8.42
C ALA A 94 9.14 10.62 9.12
N GLY A 95 9.04 11.02 10.38
CA GLY A 95 10.16 11.69 11.04
C GLY A 95 11.40 10.81 11.21
N ALA A 96 11.21 9.49 11.33
CA ALA A 96 12.31 8.52 11.36
C ALA A 96 13.12 8.53 10.06
N LEU A 97 12.50 8.78 8.90
CA LEU A 97 13.19 8.83 7.59
C LEU A 97 14.31 9.87 7.59
N PHE A 98 14.08 11.05 8.17
CA PHE A 98 15.10 12.08 8.27
C PHE A 98 16.26 11.71 9.19
N ARG A 99 16.03 10.80 10.14
CA ARG A 99 17.07 10.31 11.07
C ARG A 99 17.95 9.21 10.47
N ILE A 100 17.41 8.49 9.49
CA ILE A 100 18.10 7.38 8.82
C ILE A 100 18.57 7.74 7.41
N ARG A 101 18.38 8.99 6.97
CA ARG A 101 18.68 9.42 5.58
C ARG A 101 20.08 9.07 5.09
N ASP A 102 21.08 9.12 5.99
CA ASP A 102 22.46 8.79 5.68
C ASP A 102 22.70 7.28 5.41
N ARG A 103 21.65 6.44 5.54
CA ARG A 103 21.63 5.01 5.19
C ARG A 103 20.84 4.74 3.90
N LEU A 104 20.39 5.79 3.22
CA LEU A 104 19.53 5.74 2.03
C LEU A 104 20.24 6.43 0.86
N ASP A 105 21.02 5.66 0.10
CA ASP A 105 21.90 6.18 -0.97
C ASP A 105 21.20 6.20 -2.34
N GLU A 106 20.11 5.46 -2.49
CA GLU A 106 19.32 5.34 -3.73
C GLU A 106 17.81 5.35 -3.43
N ASP A 107 17.00 5.39 -4.47
CA ASP A 107 15.55 5.25 -4.33
C ASP A 107 15.21 3.99 -3.55
N PHE A 108 14.32 4.12 -2.57
CA PHE A 108 13.98 3.06 -1.63
C PHE A 108 12.49 2.80 -1.58
N LEU A 109 12.14 1.56 -1.27
CA LEU A 109 10.77 1.15 -1.02
C LEU A 109 10.39 1.52 0.43
N LEU A 110 9.30 2.25 0.61
CA LEU A 110 8.75 2.58 1.91
C LEU A 110 7.42 1.84 2.12
N LEU A 111 7.32 1.13 3.23
CA LEU A 111 6.16 0.33 3.63
C LEU A 111 5.67 0.76 5.01
N ASN A 112 4.37 0.77 5.20
CA ASN A 112 3.80 0.85 6.54
C ASN A 112 3.71 -0.58 7.10
N GLY A 113 4.33 -0.86 8.25
CA GLY A 113 4.41 -2.19 8.88
C GLY A 113 3.08 -2.73 9.42
N ASP A 114 1.96 -2.19 8.97
CA ASP A 114 0.59 -2.59 9.31
C ASP A 114 -0.28 -2.83 8.06
N VAL A 115 0.37 -2.99 6.91
CA VAL A 115 -0.30 -3.17 5.61
C VAL A 115 -0.02 -4.57 5.07
N MET A 116 -1.04 -5.38 4.93
CA MET A 116 -0.91 -6.63 4.19
C MET A 116 -0.95 -6.35 2.70
N PHE A 117 0.07 -6.79 1.97
CA PHE A 117 0.14 -6.68 0.52
C PHE A 117 0.60 -7.98 -0.15
N ASP A 118 0.12 -8.21 -1.34
CA ASP A 118 0.61 -9.26 -2.27
C ASP A 118 0.63 -8.64 -3.68
N VAL A 119 1.75 -8.00 -4.03
CA VAL A 119 1.91 -7.17 -5.24
C VAL A 119 3.21 -7.51 -5.97
N ASP A 120 3.28 -7.18 -7.26
CA ASP A 120 4.50 -7.26 -8.08
C ASP A 120 5.38 -6.02 -7.85
N LEU A 121 6.28 -6.11 -6.88
CA LEU A 121 7.22 -5.03 -6.55
C LEU A 121 8.20 -4.73 -7.70
N GLN A 122 8.50 -5.71 -8.54
CA GLN A 122 9.41 -5.51 -9.68
C GLN A 122 8.75 -4.63 -10.74
N ARG A 123 7.44 -4.84 -11.02
CA ARG A 123 6.68 -3.94 -11.90
C ARG A 123 6.57 -2.54 -11.32
N PHE A 124 6.33 -2.43 -10.02
CA PHE A 124 6.27 -1.15 -9.34
C PHE A 124 7.59 -0.38 -9.43
N ALA A 125 8.72 -1.04 -9.17
CA ALA A 125 10.05 -0.47 -9.29
C ALA A 125 10.41 -0.09 -10.75
N ALA A 126 10.05 -0.95 -11.71
CA ALA A 126 10.26 -0.67 -13.13
C ALA A 126 9.47 0.56 -13.59
N PHE A 127 8.22 0.71 -13.14
CA PHE A 127 7.40 1.89 -13.41
C PHE A 127 8.08 3.16 -12.89
N HIS A 128 8.49 3.17 -11.61
CA HIS A 128 9.20 4.32 -11.02
C HIS A 128 10.44 4.70 -11.82
N LYS A 129 11.25 3.71 -12.18
CA LYS A 129 12.49 3.93 -12.94
C LYS A 129 12.25 4.52 -14.33
N VAL A 130 11.18 4.09 -15.01
CA VAL A 130 10.84 4.56 -16.37
C VAL A 130 10.30 5.98 -16.37
N HIS A 131 9.41 6.31 -15.42
CA HIS A 131 8.71 7.60 -15.40
C HIS A 131 9.50 8.69 -14.68
N GLY A 132 10.42 8.31 -13.78
CA GLY A 132 11.19 9.24 -12.95
C GLY A 132 10.31 9.95 -11.92
N GLY A 133 10.90 10.92 -11.21
CA GLY A 133 10.23 11.69 -10.17
C GLY A 133 10.86 11.46 -8.79
N LEU A 134 10.40 12.21 -7.80
CA LEU A 134 10.89 12.08 -6.43
C LEU A 134 10.12 11.04 -5.62
N ALA A 135 8.88 10.75 -6.01
CA ALA A 135 8.06 9.75 -5.33
C ALA A 135 7.08 9.07 -6.29
N THR A 136 6.82 7.78 -6.06
CA THR A 136 5.73 7.02 -6.70
C THR A 136 4.87 6.39 -5.62
N LEU A 137 3.59 6.71 -5.65
CA LEU A 137 2.56 6.08 -4.81
C LEU A 137 2.12 4.78 -5.47
N PHE A 138 1.98 3.72 -4.69
CA PHE A 138 1.14 2.59 -5.09
C PHE A 138 -0.31 2.99 -4.84
N THR A 139 -1.14 3.00 -5.87
CA THR A 139 -2.55 3.37 -5.77
C THR A 139 -3.45 2.23 -6.17
N HIS A 140 -4.58 2.13 -5.51
CA HIS A 140 -5.55 1.08 -5.75
C HIS A 140 -7.00 1.56 -5.54
N PRO A 141 -8.01 0.87 -6.10
CA PRO A 141 -9.39 1.12 -5.74
C PRO A 141 -9.69 0.58 -4.33
N ASN A 142 -10.45 1.34 -3.52
CA ASN A 142 -10.90 0.85 -2.23
C ASN A 142 -12.43 0.84 -2.09
N GLY A 143 -12.96 0.13 -1.07
CA GLY A 143 -14.40 -0.02 -0.86
C GLY A 143 -15.10 1.21 -0.26
N HIS A 144 -14.32 2.23 0.18
CA HIS A 144 -14.83 3.45 0.81
C HIS A 144 -14.06 4.70 0.35
N PRO A 145 -14.06 5.01 -0.96
CA PRO A 145 -13.28 6.12 -1.51
C PRO A 145 -13.73 7.50 -0.99
N TYR A 146 -14.96 7.60 -0.50
CA TYR A 146 -15.55 8.86 -0.02
C TYR A 146 -14.91 9.40 1.26
N ASP A 147 -14.28 8.57 2.09
CA ASP A 147 -13.58 8.96 3.32
C ASP A 147 -12.05 8.84 3.20
N SER A 148 -11.55 8.46 2.03
CA SER A 148 -10.12 8.33 1.73
C SER A 148 -9.59 9.53 0.94
N GLY A 149 -8.28 9.76 0.97
CA GLY A 149 -7.63 10.71 0.09
C GLY A 149 -7.61 10.22 -1.35
N LEU A 150 -8.27 10.94 -2.26
CA LEU A 150 -8.29 10.60 -3.69
C LEU A 150 -7.06 11.15 -4.40
N ILE A 151 -6.46 10.32 -5.24
CA ILE A 151 -5.34 10.68 -6.09
C ILE A 151 -5.86 10.94 -7.51
N VAL A 152 -5.73 12.18 -7.97
CA VAL A 152 -6.04 12.58 -9.35
C VAL A 152 -4.73 12.66 -10.12
N ALA A 153 -4.66 12.01 -11.27
CA ALA A 153 -3.47 11.98 -12.10
C ALA A 153 -3.84 12.19 -13.59
N ASP A 154 -2.88 12.68 -14.34
CA ASP A 154 -2.96 12.80 -15.79
C ASP A 154 -2.74 11.46 -16.53
N SER A 155 -2.70 11.51 -17.86
CA SER A 155 -2.48 10.34 -18.73
C SER A 155 -1.10 9.70 -18.56
N GLU A 156 -0.11 10.45 -18.08
CA GLU A 156 1.26 9.99 -17.80
C GLU A 156 1.42 9.49 -16.36
N GLN A 157 0.31 9.36 -15.63
CA GLN A 157 0.27 8.94 -14.22
C GLN A 157 0.98 9.91 -13.26
N ARG A 158 1.14 11.20 -13.65
CA ARG A 158 1.62 12.25 -12.77
C ARG A 158 0.47 12.74 -11.92
N VAL A 159 0.67 12.77 -10.59
CA VAL A 159 -0.35 13.23 -9.65
C VAL A 159 -0.53 14.74 -9.80
N THR A 160 -1.71 15.15 -10.22
CA THR A 160 -2.09 16.55 -10.38
C THR A 160 -2.76 17.12 -9.14
N GLN A 161 -3.53 16.29 -8.41
CA GLN A 161 -4.20 16.68 -7.18
C GLN A 161 -4.25 15.52 -6.18
N TRP A 162 -4.22 15.86 -4.90
CA TRP A 162 -4.48 14.94 -3.80
C TRP A 162 -5.62 15.52 -2.97
N LEU A 163 -6.83 15.00 -3.17
CA LEU A 163 -8.06 15.47 -2.55
C LEU A 163 -8.31 14.71 -1.25
N THR A 164 -8.31 15.42 -0.14
CA THR A 164 -8.69 14.88 1.16
C THR A 164 -10.22 14.83 1.29
N LYS A 165 -10.75 14.29 2.37
CA LYS A 165 -12.19 14.26 2.61
C LYS A 165 -12.81 15.65 2.86
N GLU A 166 -11.98 16.62 3.24
CA GLU A 166 -12.35 18.01 3.46
C GLU A 166 -12.38 18.84 2.16
N ASP A 167 -11.72 18.36 1.10
CA ASP A 167 -11.68 19.07 -0.18
C ASP A 167 -12.96 18.81 -1.00
N ALA A 168 -13.37 19.80 -1.79
CA ALA A 168 -14.47 19.61 -2.73
C ALA A 168 -14.10 18.57 -3.77
N ARG A 169 -14.97 17.55 -3.93
CA ARG A 169 -14.74 16.47 -4.87
C ARG A 169 -15.63 16.62 -6.10
N PRO A 170 -15.12 16.27 -7.29
CA PRO A 170 -15.95 16.20 -8.47
C PRO A 170 -17.05 15.14 -8.29
N GLN A 171 -18.17 15.30 -8.98
CA GLN A 171 -19.27 14.34 -8.96
C GLN A 171 -18.82 12.94 -9.43
N TYR A 172 -17.93 12.91 -10.44
CA TYR A 172 -17.37 11.68 -10.97
C TYR A 172 -15.85 11.72 -10.81
N TYR A 173 -15.29 10.66 -10.24
CA TYR A 173 -13.85 10.50 -10.02
C TYR A 173 -13.45 9.03 -10.12
N ARG A 174 -12.22 8.82 -10.51
CA ARG A 174 -11.63 7.48 -10.48
C ARG A 174 -11.37 7.08 -9.02
N ASN A 175 -11.83 5.89 -8.63
CA ASN A 175 -11.56 5.32 -7.31
C ASN A 175 -10.08 4.92 -7.23
N ARG A 176 -9.25 5.86 -6.83
CA ARG A 176 -7.80 5.72 -6.72
C ARG A 176 -7.35 6.36 -5.41
N VAL A 177 -6.83 5.53 -4.50
CA VAL A 177 -6.35 5.97 -3.18
C VAL A 177 -4.92 5.50 -2.93
N ASN A 178 -4.19 6.22 -2.05
CA ASN A 178 -2.86 5.83 -1.61
C ASN A 178 -2.93 4.55 -0.77
N ALA A 179 -2.14 3.54 -1.14
CA ALA A 179 -2.14 2.22 -0.50
C ALA A 179 -1.15 2.09 0.67
N GLY A 180 -0.32 3.09 0.93
CA GLY A 180 0.71 3.03 1.97
C GLY A 180 1.99 2.28 1.56
N LEU A 181 2.17 2.02 0.26
CA LEU A 181 3.40 1.55 -0.36
C LEU A 181 3.93 2.67 -1.27
N HIS A 182 5.22 2.97 -1.16
CA HIS A 182 5.83 4.06 -1.91
C HIS A 182 7.23 3.70 -2.37
N ILE A 183 7.66 4.28 -3.49
CA ILE A 183 9.08 4.39 -3.82
C ILE A 183 9.44 5.86 -3.70
N LEU A 184 10.46 6.14 -2.90
CA LEU A 184 10.87 7.51 -2.56
C LEU A 184 12.35 7.72 -2.91
N SER A 185 12.66 8.89 -3.44
CA SER A 185 14.05 9.35 -3.60
C SER A 185 14.57 9.93 -2.30
N PRO A 186 15.83 9.62 -1.90
CA PRO A 186 16.49 10.25 -0.75
C PRO A 186 16.51 11.78 -0.81
N LYS A 187 16.44 12.36 -2.00
CA LYS A 187 16.37 13.81 -2.22
C LYS A 187 15.21 14.48 -1.47
N LEU A 188 14.14 13.73 -1.18
CA LEU A 188 13.02 14.21 -0.37
C LEU A 188 13.39 14.47 1.10
N LEU A 189 14.51 13.91 1.55
CA LEU A 189 14.97 13.98 2.93
C LEU A 189 16.14 14.97 3.10
N GLU A 190 16.49 15.70 2.04
CA GLU A 190 17.53 16.72 2.09
C GLU A 190 17.09 17.94 2.93
N GLY A 191 18.08 18.70 3.41
CA GLY A 191 17.85 19.91 4.20
C GLY A 191 17.77 19.66 5.71
N ASN A 192 17.07 20.55 6.40
CA ASN A 192 16.98 20.48 7.86
C ASN A 192 16.10 19.33 8.33
N ILE A 193 16.56 18.65 9.39
CA ILE A 193 15.73 17.63 10.06
C ILE A 193 14.58 18.34 10.76
N PRO A 194 13.31 18.00 10.41
CA PRO A 194 12.16 18.63 11.06
C PRO A 194 12.15 18.40 12.58
N ALA A 195 11.77 19.41 13.33
CA ALA A 195 11.52 19.26 14.74
C ALA A 195 10.15 18.57 14.98
N GLY A 196 10.14 17.51 15.81
CA GLY A 196 8.91 16.84 16.20
C GLY A 196 8.39 15.83 15.18
N LYS A 197 7.06 15.66 15.17
CA LYS A 197 6.38 14.65 14.34
C LYS A 197 6.24 15.12 12.90
N VAL A 198 6.53 14.24 11.97
CA VAL A 198 6.38 14.46 10.53
C VAL A 198 5.29 13.55 9.97
N ASP A 199 4.39 14.12 9.20
CA ASP A 199 3.35 13.40 8.45
C ASP A 199 3.79 13.25 7.00
N LEU A 200 3.98 11.99 6.55
CA LEU A 200 4.44 11.67 5.20
C LEU A 200 3.51 12.26 4.14
N ASP A 201 2.22 11.98 4.28
CA ASP A 201 1.23 12.34 3.25
C ASP A 201 1.07 13.86 3.15
N ARG A 202 0.91 14.53 4.30
CA ARG A 202 0.59 15.95 4.34
C ARG A 202 1.79 16.86 4.10
N GLN A 203 2.96 16.51 4.65
CA GLN A 203 4.12 17.40 4.69
C GLN A 203 5.15 17.08 3.60
N ILE A 204 5.17 15.84 3.08
CA ILE A 204 6.17 15.41 2.09
C ILE A 204 5.52 15.12 0.74
N LEU A 205 4.51 14.25 0.68
CA LEU A 205 3.99 13.76 -0.59
C LEU A 205 2.95 14.70 -1.22
N LYS A 206 1.96 15.17 -0.46
CA LYS A 206 0.91 16.07 -0.98
C LYS A 206 1.48 17.36 -1.60
N PRO A 207 2.53 18.01 -1.07
CA PRO A 207 3.15 19.19 -1.70
C PRO A 207 3.76 18.92 -3.08
N LEU A 208 4.04 17.67 -3.43
CA LEU A 208 4.55 17.30 -4.75
C LEU A 208 3.44 17.19 -5.81
N ALA A 209 2.17 17.15 -5.41
CA ALA A 209 1.06 17.12 -6.36
C ALA A 209 1.07 18.36 -7.26
N GLY A 210 0.92 18.18 -8.56
CA GLY A 210 0.99 19.27 -9.55
C GLY A 210 2.40 19.70 -9.95
N THR A 211 3.46 19.19 -9.32
CA THR A 211 4.87 19.53 -9.66
C THR A 211 5.45 18.64 -10.74
N GLY A 212 4.77 17.54 -11.11
CA GLY A 212 5.29 16.50 -11.99
C GLY A 212 6.29 15.52 -11.32
N GLN A 213 6.59 15.72 -10.02
CA GLN A 213 7.55 14.89 -9.28
C GLN A 213 6.90 13.74 -8.49
N LEU A 214 5.58 13.74 -8.38
CA LEU A 214 4.79 12.69 -7.74
C LEU A 214 4.06 11.87 -8.80
N LEU A 215 4.28 10.58 -8.79
CA LEU A 215 3.66 9.61 -9.69
C LEU A 215 2.69 8.71 -8.94
N CYS A 216 1.75 8.09 -9.62
CA CYS A 216 0.92 7.02 -9.08
C CYS A 216 0.98 5.78 -9.98
N TYR A 217 1.37 4.67 -9.41
CA TYR A 217 1.27 3.35 -10.00
C TYR A 217 -0.06 2.73 -9.62
N ASP A 218 -1.00 2.72 -10.55
CA ASP A 218 -2.37 2.26 -10.33
C ASP A 218 -2.47 0.76 -10.60
N SER A 219 -2.79 -0.02 -9.56
CA SER A 219 -2.81 -1.48 -9.64
C SER A 219 -4.05 -2.08 -8.94
N PRO A 220 -4.66 -3.12 -9.51
CA PRO A 220 -5.74 -3.86 -8.86
C PRO A 220 -5.24 -4.89 -7.84
N GLU A 221 -3.93 -4.99 -7.62
CA GLU A 221 -3.31 -5.95 -6.71
C GLU A 221 -3.73 -5.73 -5.26
N TYR A 222 -3.50 -6.74 -4.44
CA TYR A 222 -3.97 -6.73 -3.07
C TYR A 222 -3.10 -5.88 -2.16
N VAL A 223 -3.70 -4.84 -1.62
CA VAL A 223 -3.15 -4.04 -0.52
C VAL A 223 -4.29 -3.68 0.43
N LYS A 224 -4.11 -3.93 1.73
CA LYS A 224 -5.11 -3.61 2.75
C LYS A 224 -4.47 -3.30 4.08
N ASP A 225 -4.83 -2.16 4.68
CA ASP A 225 -4.41 -1.83 6.03
C ASP A 225 -5.20 -2.62 7.09
N MET A 226 -4.58 -2.84 8.23
CA MET A 226 -5.17 -3.54 9.37
C MET A 226 -5.46 -2.58 10.53
N GLY A 227 -5.93 -1.37 10.23
CA GLY A 227 -6.11 -0.30 11.21
C GLY A 227 -7.23 -0.50 12.22
N THR A 228 -8.17 -1.40 11.96
CA THR A 228 -9.30 -1.72 12.85
C THR A 228 -9.51 -3.23 12.96
N PRO A 229 -10.21 -3.72 14.02
CA PRO A 229 -10.53 -5.14 14.16
C PRO A 229 -11.26 -5.73 12.95
N GLU A 230 -12.18 -4.99 12.35
CA GLU A 230 -12.95 -5.42 11.18
C GLU A 230 -12.05 -5.59 9.94
N ARG A 231 -11.13 -4.63 9.72
CA ARG A 231 -10.16 -4.69 8.62
C ARG A 231 -9.17 -5.83 8.82
N TYR A 232 -8.70 -6.05 10.05
CA TYR A 232 -7.85 -7.17 10.38
C TYR A 232 -8.54 -8.52 10.11
N ALA A 233 -9.79 -8.69 10.57
CA ALA A 233 -10.57 -9.91 10.32
C ALA A 233 -10.75 -10.15 8.81
N ALA A 234 -11.03 -9.09 8.03
CA ALA A 234 -11.15 -9.18 6.58
C ALA A 234 -9.82 -9.57 5.91
N VAL A 235 -8.68 -9.04 6.37
CA VAL A 235 -7.36 -9.43 5.87
C VAL A 235 -7.06 -10.90 6.16
N CYS A 236 -7.37 -11.38 7.37
CA CYS A 236 -7.19 -12.79 7.73
C CYS A 236 -8.01 -13.71 6.81
N GLU A 237 -9.25 -13.33 6.49
CA GLU A 237 -10.10 -14.09 5.58
C GLU A 237 -9.59 -14.05 4.14
N ASP A 238 -9.19 -12.86 3.64
CA ASP A 238 -8.64 -12.70 2.29
C ASP A 238 -7.36 -13.53 2.08
N VAL A 239 -6.53 -13.66 3.10
CA VAL A 239 -5.32 -14.50 3.05
C VAL A 239 -5.69 -15.98 3.09
N ARG A 240 -6.58 -16.39 3.99
CA ARG A 240 -7.00 -17.80 4.17
C ARG A 240 -7.72 -18.34 2.93
N SER A 241 -8.61 -17.54 2.35
CA SER A 241 -9.33 -17.91 1.12
C SER A 241 -8.47 -17.88 -0.15
N GLY A 242 -7.24 -17.33 -0.07
CA GLY A 242 -6.37 -17.12 -1.23
C GLY A 242 -6.72 -15.90 -2.08
N HIS A 243 -7.70 -15.08 -1.66
CA HIS A 243 -8.12 -13.89 -2.37
C HIS A 243 -6.98 -12.87 -2.54
N ALA A 244 -6.17 -12.67 -1.50
CA ALA A 244 -4.99 -11.81 -1.57
C ALA A 244 -4.02 -12.27 -2.67
N ALA A 245 -3.69 -13.57 -2.68
CA ALA A 245 -2.76 -14.17 -3.62
C ALA A 245 -3.28 -14.19 -5.07
N ALA A 246 -4.60 -14.30 -5.25
CA ALA A 246 -5.21 -14.35 -6.58
C ALA A 246 -5.05 -13.06 -7.38
N ARG A 247 -4.79 -11.92 -6.73
CA ARG A 247 -4.67 -10.60 -7.38
C ARG A 247 -3.26 -10.21 -7.79
N ASN A 248 -2.23 -10.96 -7.37
CA ASN A 248 -0.85 -10.64 -7.68
C ASN A 248 -0.54 -10.81 -9.19
N LEU A 249 -0.04 -9.75 -9.83
CA LEU A 249 0.22 -9.72 -11.27
C LEU A 249 1.39 -10.59 -11.74
N ARG A 250 2.18 -11.16 -10.83
CA ARG A 250 3.17 -12.21 -11.15
C ARG A 250 2.52 -13.55 -11.46
N ARG A 251 1.25 -13.70 -11.15
CA ARG A 251 0.46 -14.92 -11.36
C ARG A 251 -0.51 -14.72 -12.51
N LYS A 252 -0.91 -15.82 -13.16
CA LYS A 252 -1.98 -15.76 -14.17
C LYS A 252 -3.28 -15.34 -13.50
N GLN A 253 -3.85 -14.25 -13.98
CA GLN A 253 -5.13 -13.72 -13.51
C GLN A 253 -6.28 -14.39 -14.23
N LYS A 254 -7.39 -14.58 -13.52
CA LYS A 254 -8.69 -14.89 -14.14
C LYS A 254 -9.41 -13.58 -14.38
N ALA A 255 -9.98 -13.41 -15.57
CA ALA A 255 -10.70 -12.19 -15.92
C ALA A 255 -12.02 -12.53 -16.63
N VAL A 256 -13.03 -11.70 -16.38
CA VAL A 256 -14.26 -11.64 -17.17
C VAL A 256 -14.21 -10.36 -17.96
N PHE A 257 -14.21 -10.47 -19.28
CA PHE A 257 -14.30 -9.34 -20.19
C PHE A 257 -15.77 -9.02 -20.41
N LEU A 258 -16.15 -7.79 -20.14
CA LEU A 258 -17.50 -7.29 -20.23
C LEU A 258 -17.56 -6.20 -21.31
N ASP A 259 -18.38 -6.41 -22.32
CA ASP A 259 -18.74 -5.34 -23.24
C ASP A 259 -19.50 -4.24 -22.49
N ARG A 260 -19.31 -3.00 -22.88
CA ARG A 260 -19.90 -1.86 -22.18
C ARG A 260 -21.35 -1.62 -22.63
N ASP A 261 -21.54 -1.37 -23.92
CA ASP A 261 -22.80 -0.85 -24.45
C ASP A 261 -23.86 -1.97 -24.61
N GLY A 262 -24.93 -1.91 -23.84
CA GLY A 262 -25.97 -2.95 -23.79
C GLY A 262 -25.64 -4.11 -22.85
N THR A 263 -24.45 -4.15 -22.25
CA THR A 263 -24.04 -5.15 -21.24
C THR A 263 -23.91 -4.53 -19.85
N ILE A 264 -23.17 -3.43 -19.75
CA ILE A 264 -22.99 -2.68 -18.49
C ILE A 264 -24.00 -1.55 -18.39
N ASN A 265 -24.15 -0.77 -19.47
CA ASN A 265 -25.09 0.33 -19.52
C ASN A 265 -26.16 0.09 -20.58
N ARG A 266 -27.28 0.81 -20.46
CA ARG A 266 -28.29 0.84 -21.49
C ARG A 266 -27.70 1.30 -22.82
N TYR A 267 -28.01 0.58 -23.89
CA TYR A 267 -27.57 0.94 -25.23
C TYR A 267 -28.27 2.22 -25.70
N VAL A 268 -27.48 3.24 -26.04
CA VAL A 268 -27.96 4.55 -26.54
C VAL A 268 -27.34 4.92 -27.90
N GLY A 269 -26.81 3.94 -28.61
CA GLY A 269 -25.99 4.16 -29.79
C GLY A 269 -24.55 4.53 -29.39
N PHE A 270 -24.08 5.71 -29.77
CA PHE A 270 -22.75 6.18 -29.37
C PHE A 270 -22.86 7.01 -28.10
N LEU A 271 -22.45 6.47 -26.97
CA LEU A 271 -22.40 7.18 -25.69
C LEU A 271 -21.34 8.29 -25.77
N ARG A 272 -21.77 9.56 -25.69
CA ARG A 272 -20.89 10.74 -25.78
C ARG A 272 -20.82 11.54 -24.49
N ASN A 273 -21.88 11.52 -23.70
CA ASN A 273 -22.00 12.27 -22.46
C ASN A 273 -22.25 11.33 -21.28
N ILE A 274 -21.68 11.67 -20.15
CA ILE A 274 -21.87 10.89 -18.91
C ILE A 274 -23.34 10.89 -18.47
N ASP A 275 -24.08 11.94 -18.74
CA ASP A 275 -25.51 12.05 -18.38
C ASP A 275 -26.39 11.07 -19.15
N GLU A 276 -25.91 10.51 -20.25
CA GLU A 276 -26.58 9.46 -21.04
C GLU A 276 -26.30 8.05 -20.50
N PHE A 277 -25.33 7.94 -19.55
CA PHE A 277 -24.91 6.67 -18.98
C PHE A 277 -25.92 6.19 -17.93
N GLU A 278 -26.60 5.10 -18.19
CA GLU A 278 -27.54 4.43 -17.28
C GLU A 278 -27.08 2.98 -17.06
N LEU A 279 -26.67 2.68 -15.81
CA LEU A 279 -26.20 1.35 -15.44
C LEU A 279 -27.37 0.36 -15.51
N LEU A 280 -27.17 -0.80 -16.15
CA LEU A 280 -28.21 -1.84 -16.19
C LEU A 280 -28.41 -2.46 -14.82
N PRO A 281 -29.66 -2.87 -14.48
CA PRO A 281 -29.96 -3.56 -13.23
C PRO A 281 -29.11 -4.82 -13.05
N GLY A 282 -28.56 -5.02 -11.85
CA GLY A 282 -27.76 -6.19 -11.51
C GLY A 282 -26.27 -6.13 -11.87
N VAL A 283 -25.82 -5.17 -12.69
CA VAL A 283 -24.43 -5.06 -13.10
C VAL A 283 -23.49 -4.82 -11.94
N ALA A 284 -23.84 -3.90 -11.02
CA ALA A 284 -23.02 -3.63 -9.84
C ALA A 284 -22.83 -4.89 -8.97
N GLN A 285 -23.90 -5.69 -8.80
CA GLN A 285 -23.85 -6.95 -8.05
C GLN A 285 -23.01 -8.00 -8.78
N ALA A 286 -23.14 -8.10 -10.11
CA ALA A 286 -22.34 -9.02 -10.92
C ALA A 286 -20.85 -8.70 -10.86
N VAL A 287 -20.46 -7.43 -11.02
CA VAL A 287 -19.07 -6.98 -10.90
C VAL A 287 -18.53 -7.24 -9.50
N ARG A 288 -19.32 -6.95 -8.45
CA ARG A 288 -18.95 -7.27 -7.07
C ARG A 288 -18.67 -8.77 -6.91
N LYS A 289 -19.55 -9.63 -7.41
CA LYS A 289 -19.38 -11.09 -7.32
C LYS A 289 -18.14 -11.59 -8.06
N ILE A 290 -17.83 -11.03 -9.23
CA ILE A 290 -16.58 -11.31 -9.96
C ILE A 290 -15.37 -10.96 -9.08
N ASN A 291 -15.38 -9.77 -8.46
CA ASN A 291 -14.30 -9.32 -7.58
C ASN A 291 -14.18 -10.16 -6.30
N GLU A 292 -15.29 -10.58 -5.70
CA GLU A 292 -15.32 -11.48 -4.53
C GLU A 292 -14.74 -12.86 -4.84
N LEU A 293 -14.82 -13.33 -6.07
CA LEU A 293 -14.16 -14.55 -6.55
C LEU A 293 -12.65 -14.37 -6.80
N GLY A 294 -12.10 -13.17 -6.57
CA GLY A 294 -10.70 -12.84 -6.88
C GLY A 294 -10.42 -12.69 -8.38
N TRP A 295 -11.44 -12.51 -9.21
CA TRP A 295 -11.31 -12.35 -10.65
C TRP A 295 -11.36 -10.86 -11.02
N LEU A 296 -10.74 -10.51 -12.13
CA LEU A 296 -10.80 -9.17 -12.69
C LEU A 296 -12.08 -9.00 -13.51
N ALA A 297 -12.79 -7.90 -13.32
CA ALA A 297 -13.82 -7.43 -14.25
C ALA A 297 -13.17 -6.40 -15.18
N VAL A 298 -13.04 -6.73 -16.46
CA VAL A 298 -12.40 -5.89 -17.48
C VAL A 298 -13.48 -5.39 -18.43
N VAL A 299 -13.70 -4.10 -18.48
CA VAL A 299 -14.64 -3.48 -19.41
C VAL A 299 -13.92 -3.19 -20.71
N VAL A 300 -14.49 -3.59 -21.84
CA VAL A 300 -13.96 -3.41 -23.21
C VAL A 300 -14.89 -2.58 -24.07
#